data_0a829b427c9196660b9d250d5d5baf6b
#
_entry.id   0a829b427c9196660b9d250d5d5baf6b
#
_cell.length_a   1.000
_cell.length_b   1.000
_cell.length_c   1.000
_cell.angle_alpha   90.00
_cell.angle_beta   90.00
_cell.angle_gamma   90.00
#
_symmetry.space_group_name_H-M   'P 1'
#
loop_
_entity.id
_entity.type
_entity.pdbx_description
1 polymer ?
#
loop_
_entity_poly.entity_id
_entity_poly.type
_entity_poly.pdbx_seq_one_letter_code
_entity_poly.pdbx_strand_id
1 'polypeptide(L)'
;MLCLDAKPNVTHQKLAELEAAGKVKAVITQNIDGLHQMAGSRRVLELHGSVHRNYCQKCGKGFDAEYILKSGTEIPLCDACGGKIKPDVVLYEEGLNQQTLEDAVFYISHADVLIIGGTSLAVYPAAGLIDYYRGNKLVLINKSTTPMDGRADLLI
;
A
#
# COMPACT_ATOMS: atom_id res chain seq x y z
N MET A 1 -6.91 -11.29 -11.71
CA MET A 1 -5.84 -11.25 -12.73
C MET A 1 -4.82 -10.21 -12.27
N LEU A 2 -3.56 -10.61 -12.04
CA LEU A 2 -2.51 -9.68 -11.62
C LEU A 2 -2.03 -8.90 -12.85
N CYS A 3 -2.15 -7.56 -12.84
CA CYS A 3 -1.64 -6.69 -13.90
C CYS A 3 -0.18 -6.32 -13.61
N LEU A 4 0.75 -7.26 -13.79
CA LEU A 4 2.17 -7.03 -13.55
C LEU A 4 2.85 -6.16 -14.64
N ASP A 5 2.16 -5.87 -15.72
CA ASP A 5 2.57 -5.00 -16.81
C ASP A 5 2.17 -3.52 -16.62
N ALA A 6 1.43 -3.23 -15.54
CA ALA A 6 1.07 -1.85 -15.20
C ALA A 6 2.31 -0.98 -14.96
N LYS A 7 2.24 0.28 -15.39
CA LYS A 7 3.32 1.25 -15.25
C LYS A 7 2.90 2.43 -14.37
N PRO A 8 3.84 3.03 -13.62
CA PRO A 8 3.55 4.24 -12.87
C PRO A 8 2.99 5.34 -13.76
N ASN A 9 1.94 5.99 -13.30
CA ASN A 9 1.40 7.19 -13.94
C ASN A 9 2.06 8.46 -13.40
N VAL A 10 1.65 9.62 -13.93
CA VAL A 10 2.20 10.93 -13.56
C VAL A 10 2.06 11.23 -12.07
N THR A 11 1.02 10.75 -11.40
CA THR A 11 0.82 10.95 -9.95
C THR A 11 1.88 10.21 -9.15
N HIS A 12 2.18 8.95 -9.48
CA HIS A 12 3.25 8.19 -8.82
C HIS A 12 4.60 8.88 -8.98
N GLN A 13 4.91 9.34 -10.21
CA GLN A 13 6.17 10.05 -10.51
C GLN A 13 6.27 11.35 -9.71
N LYS A 14 5.18 12.13 -9.66
CA LYS A 14 5.15 13.40 -8.92
C LYS A 14 5.31 13.21 -7.42
N LEU A 15 4.73 12.16 -6.83
CA LEU A 15 4.94 11.82 -5.43
C LEU A 15 6.39 11.47 -5.13
N ALA A 16 7.06 10.72 -6.01
CA ALA A 16 8.47 10.39 -5.88
C ALA A 16 9.38 11.64 -5.99
N GLU A 17 9.06 12.57 -6.92
CA GLU A 17 9.76 13.86 -7.02
C GLU A 17 9.60 14.70 -5.74
N LEU A 18 8.38 14.78 -5.20
CA LEU A 18 8.11 15.51 -3.97
C LEU A 18 8.78 14.87 -2.74
N GLU A 19 8.89 13.54 -2.71
CA GLU A 19 9.65 12.83 -1.68
C GLU A 19 11.14 13.17 -1.77
N ALA A 20 11.72 13.13 -2.99
CA ALA A 20 13.11 13.51 -3.21
C ALA A 20 13.39 14.96 -2.81
N ALA A 21 12.42 15.87 -2.99
CA ALA A 21 12.48 17.25 -2.53
C ALA A 21 12.20 17.43 -1.02
N GLY A 22 11.99 16.34 -0.27
CA GLY A 22 11.72 16.36 1.17
C GLY A 22 10.33 16.89 1.56
N LYS A 23 9.42 17.05 0.61
CA LYS A 23 8.04 17.52 0.83
C LYS A 23 7.10 16.39 1.25
N VAL A 24 7.14 15.26 0.54
CA VAL A 24 6.43 14.03 0.93
C VAL A 24 7.31 13.26 1.89
N LYS A 25 6.78 12.89 3.05
CA LYS A 25 7.51 12.15 4.10
C LYS A 25 7.32 10.64 3.97
N ALA A 26 6.14 10.21 3.57
CA ALA A 26 5.82 8.82 3.28
C ALA A 26 4.62 8.74 2.33
N VAL A 27 4.54 7.67 1.59
CA VAL A 27 3.34 7.23 0.87
C VAL A 27 2.76 6.04 1.63
N ILE A 28 1.51 6.15 2.06
CA ILE A 28 0.77 5.07 2.73
C ILE A 28 -0.26 4.56 1.73
N THR A 29 -0.14 3.32 1.31
CA THR A 29 -0.98 2.79 0.23
C THR A 29 -1.70 1.50 0.64
N GLN A 30 -2.93 1.35 0.15
CA GLN A 30 -3.69 0.10 0.20
C GLN A 30 -3.44 -0.77 -1.03
N ASN A 31 -2.79 -0.21 -2.07
CA ASN A 31 -2.47 -0.94 -3.28
C ASN A 31 -1.30 -1.91 -3.05
N ILE A 32 -1.34 -3.03 -3.78
CA ILE A 32 -0.37 -4.13 -3.68
C ILE A 32 0.52 -4.24 -4.92
N ASP A 33 0.44 -3.25 -5.83
CA ASP A 33 0.99 -3.27 -7.19
C ASP A 33 2.46 -2.82 -7.30
N GLY A 34 3.02 -2.21 -6.25
CA GLY A 34 4.40 -1.72 -6.24
C GLY A 34 4.68 -0.51 -7.12
N LEU A 35 3.64 0.16 -7.68
CA LEU A 35 3.83 1.25 -8.64
C LEU A 35 4.50 2.49 -8.03
N HIS A 36 4.33 2.74 -6.74
CA HIS A 36 5.03 3.84 -6.07
C HIS A 36 6.55 3.61 -6.04
N GLN A 37 6.97 2.39 -5.68
CA GLN A 37 8.39 2.01 -5.67
C GLN A 37 8.98 2.04 -7.09
N MET A 38 8.23 1.55 -8.08
CA MET A 38 8.63 1.62 -9.49
C MET A 38 8.79 3.06 -10.00
N ALA A 39 8.02 4.01 -9.46
CA ALA A 39 8.15 5.44 -9.76
C ALA A 39 9.35 6.10 -9.07
N GLY A 40 9.99 5.42 -8.10
CA GLY A 40 11.14 5.94 -7.36
C GLY A 40 10.85 6.39 -5.93
N SER A 41 9.61 6.24 -5.43
CA SER A 41 9.31 6.48 -4.02
C SER A 41 10.05 5.47 -3.15
N ARG A 42 10.68 5.96 -2.08
CA ARG A 42 11.54 5.15 -1.19
C ARG A 42 10.84 4.75 0.10
N ARG A 43 9.97 5.63 0.61
CA ARG A 43 9.23 5.38 1.84
C ARG A 43 7.77 5.11 1.54
N VAL A 44 7.49 3.87 1.19
CA VAL A 44 6.16 3.38 0.86
C VAL A 44 5.72 2.37 1.91
N LEU A 45 4.62 2.66 2.60
CA LEU A 45 4.01 1.79 3.61
C LEU A 45 2.83 1.07 2.96
N GLU A 46 3.05 -0.19 2.61
CA GLU A 46 2.07 -1.04 1.93
C GLU A 46 1.18 -1.74 2.97
N LEU A 47 0.04 -1.13 3.31
CA LEU A 47 -0.87 -1.63 4.37
C LEU A 47 -1.39 -3.04 4.07
N HIS A 48 -1.60 -3.36 2.81
CA HIS A 48 -2.10 -4.66 2.36
C HIS A 48 -1.02 -5.56 1.75
N GLY A 49 0.25 -5.21 1.95
CA GLY A 49 1.38 -5.97 1.42
C GLY A 49 1.63 -5.77 -0.06
N SER A 50 2.22 -6.77 -0.73
CA SER A 50 2.63 -6.67 -2.14
C SER A 50 2.56 -8.01 -2.87
N VAL A 51 2.14 -7.99 -4.12
CA VAL A 51 2.16 -9.15 -5.02
C VAL A 51 3.57 -9.53 -5.48
N HIS A 52 4.53 -8.62 -5.32
CA HIS A 52 5.92 -8.85 -5.70
C HIS A 52 6.71 -9.68 -4.68
N ARG A 53 6.20 -9.82 -3.46
CA ARG A 53 6.76 -10.67 -2.40
C ARG A 53 5.86 -11.88 -2.18
N ASN A 54 6.45 -13.06 -2.13
CA ASN A 54 5.71 -14.31 -1.93
C ASN A 54 6.51 -15.21 -1.00
N TYR A 55 5.85 -15.97 -0.14
CA TYR A 55 6.52 -16.78 0.88
C TYR A 55 5.94 -18.18 0.95
N CYS A 56 6.83 -19.15 1.09
CA CYS A 56 6.44 -20.53 1.41
C CYS A 56 5.82 -20.59 2.80
N GLN A 57 4.61 -21.11 2.89
CA GLN A 57 3.87 -21.26 4.16
C GLN A 57 4.47 -22.30 5.11
N LYS A 58 5.41 -23.17 4.62
CA LYS A 58 6.04 -24.21 5.43
C LYS A 58 7.42 -23.82 5.92
N CYS A 59 8.27 -23.24 5.07
CA CYS A 59 9.67 -22.96 5.42
C CYS A 59 10.04 -21.47 5.37
N GLY A 60 9.13 -20.57 5.01
CA GLY A 60 9.36 -19.13 4.98
C GLY A 60 10.24 -18.65 3.80
N LYS A 61 10.69 -19.54 2.90
CA LYS A 61 11.50 -19.14 1.74
C LYS A 61 10.75 -18.13 0.90
N GLY A 62 11.43 -17.00 0.56
CA GLY A 62 10.89 -15.94 -0.28
C GLY A 62 10.98 -16.27 -1.77
N PHE A 63 10.01 -15.78 -2.53
CA PHE A 63 9.90 -15.89 -3.98
C PHE A 63 9.41 -14.58 -4.57
N ASP A 64 9.88 -14.25 -5.77
CA ASP A 64 9.38 -13.10 -6.53
C ASP A 64 8.12 -13.46 -7.34
N ALA A 65 7.51 -12.43 -7.95
CA ALA A 65 6.33 -12.63 -8.79
C ALA A 65 6.65 -13.43 -10.07
N GLU A 66 7.88 -13.35 -10.56
CA GLU A 66 8.31 -14.06 -11.76
C GLU A 66 8.30 -15.59 -11.55
N TYR A 67 8.78 -16.05 -10.39
CA TYR A 67 8.70 -17.46 -10.01
C TYR A 67 7.25 -17.96 -10.00
N ILE A 68 6.33 -17.15 -9.44
CA ILE A 68 4.91 -17.51 -9.38
C ILE A 68 4.30 -17.65 -10.79
N LEU A 69 4.58 -16.69 -11.67
CA LEU A 69 4.09 -16.71 -13.06
C LEU A 69 4.63 -17.89 -13.84
N LYS A 70 5.92 -18.21 -13.68
CA LYS A 70 6.57 -19.33 -14.38
C LYS A 70 6.13 -20.69 -13.87
N SER A 71 5.57 -20.79 -12.68
CA SER A 71 5.11 -22.07 -12.11
C SER A 71 4.03 -22.75 -12.96
N GLY A 72 3.21 -21.95 -13.69
CA GLY A 72 2.14 -22.42 -14.56
C GLY A 72 1.04 -23.20 -13.84
N THR A 73 1.03 -23.19 -12.50
CA THR A 73 0.09 -23.94 -11.65
C THR A 73 -0.80 -22.98 -10.87
N GLU A 74 -2.02 -23.40 -10.54
CA GLU A 74 -2.94 -22.63 -9.71
C GLU A 74 -2.38 -22.38 -8.29
N ILE A 75 -1.61 -23.34 -7.77
CA ILE A 75 -0.99 -23.28 -6.45
C ILE A 75 0.52 -23.51 -6.62
N PRO A 76 1.33 -22.44 -6.65
CA PRO A 76 2.78 -22.57 -6.72
C PRO A 76 3.35 -23.30 -5.50
N LEU A 77 4.33 -24.15 -5.74
CA LEU A 77 4.98 -24.93 -4.70
C LEU A 77 6.45 -24.49 -4.51
N CYS A 78 6.89 -24.54 -3.28
CA CYS A 78 8.26 -24.24 -2.89
C CYS A 78 9.23 -25.30 -3.44
N ASP A 79 10.26 -24.87 -4.13
CA ASP A 79 11.31 -25.73 -4.68
C ASP A 79 12.18 -26.40 -3.61
N ALA A 80 12.23 -25.84 -2.39
CA ALA A 80 13.04 -26.38 -1.30
C ALA A 80 12.29 -27.42 -0.44
N CYS A 81 10.97 -27.31 -0.26
CA CYS A 81 10.25 -28.15 0.69
C CYS A 81 8.86 -28.62 0.22
N GLY A 82 8.45 -28.28 -1.00
CA GLY A 82 7.13 -28.64 -1.56
C GLY A 82 5.94 -27.94 -0.87
N GLY A 83 6.18 -26.98 0.04
CA GLY A 83 5.12 -26.23 0.70
C GLY A 83 4.44 -25.25 -0.27
N LYS A 84 3.17 -24.90 0.02
CA LYS A 84 2.42 -23.91 -0.77
C LYS A 84 3.05 -22.54 -0.62
N ILE A 85 3.08 -21.76 -1.69
CA ILE A 85 3.54 -20.37 -1.69
C ILE A 85 2.31 -19.46 -1.67
N LYS A 86 2.31 -18.48 -0.75
CA LYS A 86 1.27 -17.44 -0.63
C LYS A 86 1.91 -16.08 -0.93
N PRO A 87 1.24 -15.20 -1.69
CA PRO A 87 1.68 -13.80 -1.80
C PRO A 87 1.61 -13.10 -0.44
N ASP A 88 2.51 -12.15 -0.22
CA ASP A 88 2.52 -11.25 0.94
C ASP A 88 1.41 -10.19 0.77
N VAL A 89 0.19 -10.67 0.66
CA VAL A 89 -1.01 -9.85 0.52
C VAL A 89 -1.97 -10.18 1.64
N VAL A 90 -2.47 -9.14 2.31
CA VAL A 90 -3.47 -9.27 3.37
C VAL A 90 -4.81 -9.63 2.73
N LEU A 91 -5.35 -10.77 3.12
CA LEU A 91 -6.67 -11.24 2.69
C LEU A 91 -7.76 -10.80 3.68
N TYR A 92 -9.02 -11.01 3.31
CA TYR A 92 -10.13 -10.78 4.21
C TYR A 92 -9.94 -11.59 5.50
N GLU A 93 -10.23 -10.96 6.64
CA GLU A 93 -10.07 -11.51 8.00
C GLU A 93 -8.61 -11.64 8.48
N GLU A 94 -7.62 -11.33 7.63
CA GLU A 94 -6.22 -11.24 8.07
C GLU A 94 -5.93 -9.85 8.65
N GLY A 95 -5.14 -9.80 9.73
CA GLY A 95 -4.67 -8.54 10.32
C GLY A 95 -3.60 -7.87 9.47
N LEU A 96 -3.56 -6.54 9.50
CA LEU A 96 -2.47 -5.77 8.89
C LEU A 96 -1.17 -5.99 9.68
N ASN A 97 -0.05 -5.79 9.00
CA ASN A 97 1.26 -5.82 9.67
C ASN A 97 1.36 -4.72 10.73
N GLN A 98 1.62 -5.11 11.97
CA GLN A 98 1.65 -4.21 13.13
C GLN A 98 2.68 -3.08 12.96
N GLN A 99 3.89 -3.40 12.51
CA GLN A 99 4.95 -2.40 12.31
C GLN A 99 4.55 -1.39 11.22
N THR A 100 3.96 -1.86 10.11
CA THR A 100 3.47 -0.97 9.05
C THR A 100 2.37 -0.03 9.55
N LEU A 101 1.48 -0.52 10.41
CA LEU A 101 0.45 0.31 11.04
C LEU A 101 1.05 1.37 11.97
N GLU A 102 1.99 1.00 12.82
CA GLU A 102 2.67 1.92 13.74
C GLU A 102 3.42 3.00 12.98
N ASP A 103 4.15 2.63 11.93
CA ASP A 103 4.83 3.57 11.05
C ASP A 103 3.83 4.51 10.36
N ALA A 104 2.71 3.99 9.87
CA ALA A 104 1.66 4.81 9.25
C ALA A 104 1.06 5.82 10.24
N VAL A 105 0.73 5.38 11.46
CA VAL A 105 0.26 6.26 12.53
C VAL A 105 1.29 7.34 12.86
N PHE A 106 2.57 6.97 12.93
CA PHE A 106 3.64 7.92 13.18
C PHE A 106 3.67 9.03 12.12
N TYR A 107 3.70 8.67 10.81
CA TYR A 107 3.73 9.66 9.74
C TYR A 107 2.47 10.51 9.68
N ILE A 108 1.29 9.92 9.86
CA ILE A 108 0.02 10.65 9.83
C ILE A 108 -0.07 11.64 10.99
N SER A 109 0.29 11.23 12.20
CA SER A 109 0.20 12.10 13.39
C SER A 109 1.18 13.27 13.40
N HIS A 110 2.29 13.17 12.63
CA HIS A 110 3.33 14.20 12.52
C HIS A 110 3.26 14.99 11.20
N ALA A 111 2.26 14.73 10.36
CA ALA A 111 2.12 15.43 9.09
C ALA A 111 1.53 16.83 9.27
N ASP A 112 2.14 17.84 8.63
CA ASP A 112 1.55 19.19 8.52
C ASP A 112 0.33 19.19 7.60
N VAL A 113 0.38 18.38 6.54
CA VAL A 113 -0.67 18.21 5.54
C VAL A 113 -0.89 16.71 5.33
N LEU A 114 -2.12 16.26 5.42
CA LEU A 114 -2.53 14.90 5.04
C LEU A 114 -3.33 14.96 3.74
N ILE A 115 -2.84 14.28 2.71
CA ILE A 115 -3.55 14.14 1.43
C ILE A 115 -4.03 12.69 1.31
N ILE A 116 -5.31 12.50 1.12
CA ILE A 116 -5.93 11.19 0.89
C ILE A 116 -6.54 11.19 -0.49
N GLY A 117 -6.21 10.19 -1.30
CA GLY A 117 -6.70 10.12 -2.68
C GLY A 117 -7.10 8.71 -3.11
N GLY A 118 -8.14 8.62 -3.95
CA GLY A 118 -8.54 7.38 -4.63
C GLY A 118 -9.01 6.25 -3.71
N THR A 119 -9.57 6.56 -2.55
CA THR A 119 -10.09 5.55 -1.60
C THR A 119 -11.50 5.90 -1.13
N SER A 120 -12.32 4.88 -0.91
CA SER A 120 -13.68 5.07 -0.36
C SER A 120 -13.69 5.44 1.12
N LEU A 121 -12.57 5.27 1.84
CA LEU A 121 -12.47 5.39 3.31
C LEU A 121 -13.50 4.54 4.06
N ALA A 122 -13.85 3.38 3.49
CA ALA A 122 -14.83 2.45 4.06
C ALA A 122 -14.20 1.13 4.53
N VAL A 123 -12.96 0.83 4.12
CA VAL A 123 -12.27 -0.43 4.43
C VAL A 123 -11.42 -0.25 5.70
N TYR A 124 -11.85 -0.88 6.78
CA TYR A 124 -11.12 -0.90 8.05
C TYR A 124 -10.11 -2.08 8.10
N PRO A 125 -8.97 -1.92 8.84
CA PRO A 125 -8.62 -0.80 9.71
C PRO A 125 -7.99 0.40 8.99
N ALA A 126 -7.67 0.33 7.70
CA ALA A 126 -6.99 1.39 6.96
C ALA A 126 -7.75 2.73 6.99
N ALA A 127 -9.09 2.70 6.88
CA ALA A 127 -9.93 3.90 6.95
C ALA A 127 -9.82 4.63 8.29
N GLY A 128 -9.59 3.91 9.38
CA GLY A 128 -9.42 4.48 10.73
C GLY A 128 -8.11 5.26 10.94
N LEU A 129 -7.14 5.12 10.05
CA LEU A 129 -5.86 5.83 10.15
C LEU A 129 -6.02 7.37 10.09
N ILE A 130 -7.06 7.87 9.43
CA ILE A 130 -7.39 9.31 9.39
C ILE A 130 -7.58 9.90 10.80
N ASP A 131 -8.03 9.10 11.77
CA ASP A 131 -8.30 9.54 13.14
C ASP A 131 -7.04 9.91 13.93
N TYR A 132 -5.87 9.48 13.46
CA TYR A 132 -4.58 9.83 14.05
C TYR A 132 -4.04 11.17 13.55
N TYR A 133 -4.62 11.76 12.49
CA TYR A 133 -4.19 13.06 12.00
C TYR A 133 -4.52 14.16 13.02
N ARG A 134 -3.51 14.98 13.33
CA ARG A 134 -3.59 16.06 14.33
C ARG A 134 -3.47 17.46 13.73
N GLY A 135 -3.24 17.55 12.43
CA GLY A 135 -3.13 18.82 11.72
C GLY A 135 -4.50 19.40 11.33
N ASN A 136 -4.44 20.50 10.59
CA ASN A 136 -5.60 21.25 10.11
C ASN A 136 -5.56 21.49 8.60
N LYS A 137 -4.96 20.60 7.86
CA LYS A 137 -4.85 20.65 6.38
C LYS A 137 -5.07 19.28 5.78
N LEU A 138 -6.30 18.79 5.94
CA LEU A 138 -6.74 17.53 5.37
C LEU A 138 -7.28 17.75 3.95
N VAL A 139 -6.67 17.13 2.97
CA VAL A 139 -7.08 17.19 1.57
C VAL A 139 -7.63 15.83 1.16
N LEU A 140 -8.85 15.79 0.64
CA LEU A 140 -9.45 14.59 0.03
C LEU A 140 -9.57 14.79 -1.47
N ILE A 141 -9.00 13.84 -2.23
CA ILE A 141 -9.04 13.82 -3.70
C ILE A 141 -9.73 12.53 -4.12
N ASN A 142 -11.00 12.59 -4.50
CA ASN A 142 -11.75 11.39 -4.84
C ASN A 142 -12.86 11.66 -5.85
N LYS A 143 -13.11 10.69 -6.72
CA LYS A 143 -14.18 10.79 -7.74
C LYS A 143 -15.59 10.76 -7.13
N SER A 144 -15.75 10.04 -6.02
CA SER A 144 -17.03 9.87 -5.33
C SER A 144 -16.95 10.41 -3.92
N THR A 145 -18.10 10.79 -3.36
CA THR A 145 -18.21 11.21 -1.96
C THR A 145 -17.77 10.08 -1.01
N THR A 146 -17.18 10.48 0.10
CA THR A 146 -16.75 9.58 1.17
C THR A 146 -17.40 9.94 2.50
N PRO A 147 -17.48 9.01 3.47
CA PRO A 147 -17.97 9.31 4.81
C PRO A 147 -17.16 10.40 5.55
N MET A 148 -15.96 10.70 5.05
CA MET A 148 -15.02 11.62 5.68
C MET A 148 -14.96 13.00 5.02
N ASP A 149 -15.78 13.26 4.00
CA ASP A 149 -15.78 14.55 3.26
C ASP A 149 -15.99 15.74 4.20
N GLY A 150 -16.86 15.59 5.20
CA GLY A 150 -17.11 16.66 6.20
C GLY A 150 -15.93 16.98 7.13
N ARG A 151 -14.86 16.19 7.10
CA ARG A 151 -13.63 16.43 7.88
C ARG A 151 -12.55 17.13 7.06
N ALA A 152 -12.69 17.17 5.73
CA ALA A 152 -11.68 17.73 4.86
C ALA A 152 -11.71 19.25 4.85
N ASP A 153 -10.53 19.86 4.87
CA ASP A 153 -10.36 21.29 4.66
C ASP A 153 -10.40 21.63 3.16
N LEU A 154 -10.08 20.65 2.31
CA LEU A 154 -10.17 20.77 0.84
C LEU A 154 -10.64 19.46 0.23
N LEU A 155 -11.68 19.55 -0.60
CA LEU A 155 -12.21 18.47 -1.45
C LEU A 155 -11.89 18.75 -2.92
N ILE A 156 -11.41 17.73 -3.64
CA ILE A 156 -11.10 17.76 -5.08
C ILE A 156 -11.70 16.54 -5.77
#